data_f3bd7c9d82996161d8001c8f71103f36
#
_entry.id   f3bd7c9d82996161d8001c8f71103f36
#
_cell.length_a   1.000
_cell.length_b   1.000
_cell.length_c   1.000
_cell.angle_alpha   90.00
_cell.angle_beta   90.00
_cell.angle_gamma   90.00
#
_symmetry.space_group_name_H-M   'P 1'
#
loop_
_entity.id
_entity.type
_entity.pdbx_description
1 polymer ?
#
loop_
_entity_poly.entity_id
_entity_poly.type
_entity_poly.pdbx_seq_one_letter_code
_entity_poly.pdbx_strand_id
1 'polypeptide(L)'
;METSITKQQLFSKDDLKKLIIPLLFEQALTITVGMADTVMISSAGEAAVSGVSLIDMFNNLIISVLAALATGGAVVTSQFLGAGKKEDACKSAKQLIVSSVCITIGISILVMVFCNGIISLFFGKIEADVFHNAVIYMMISALSFPFLALYNSCAALFRSMGNSQITLKVSVVENIINIGGNALGVYVLGLGVAGVAIPSLISRAVAGFILYRLLKNPSNEVHLLKERFHIDWPVIHKIFYIGIPSGIENGIFQLGRVIVVSIIAGFGTVQIAANGVANSLDSMGCIVGQAMNLAMITVIGRCVGAGDSGQVRYYTKKLLKITYLCTFMVNSVILLCLSWILKCYGLSPETTQLSYILVMIHNGMAMFLWPASFVLPNMLRACNDVRFTMVLSIFSMFVFRIGFSYIIGVNMGYGAIGVWIAMVLDWIFRVICFVSRYLSGHWLKTAGLQDNR
;
A
#
# COMPACT_ATOMS: atom_id res chain seq x y z
N MET A 1 -43.32 -15.48 18.54
CA MET A 1 -43.28 -14.02 18.25
C MET A 1 -41.86 -13.57 18.59
N GLU A 2 -40.90 -13.81 17.69
CA GLU A 2 -39.51 -13.39 17.85
C GLU A 2 -39.41 -11.95 17.35
N THR A 3 -39.26 -11.04 18.29
CA THR A 3 -38.86 -9.67 18.02
C THR A 3 -37.45 -9.71 17.44
N SER A 4 -37.33 -9.69 16.10
CA SER A 4 -36.09 -9.38 15.41
C SER A 4 -35.69 -7.94 15.79
N ILE A 5 -34.91 -7.82 16.86
CA ILE A 5 -34.17 -6.58 17.14
C ILE A 5 -33.24 -6.40 15.92
N THR A 6 -33.63 -5.54 14.99
CA THR A 6 -32.76 -5.06 13.93
C THR A 6 -31.59 -4.35 14.61
N LYS A 7 -30.50 -5.11 14.86
CA LYS A 7 -29.25 -4.51 15.38
C LYS A 7 -28.89 -3.35 14.48
N GLN A 8 -28.82 -2.15 15.06
CA GLN A 8 -28.50 -0.92 14.36
C GLN A 8 -27.17 -1.08 13.60
N GLN A 9 -27.19 -0.83 12.32
CA GLN A 9 -25.98 -0.95 11.49
C GLN A 9 -24.91 0.05 11.98
N LEU A 10 -23.69 -0.45 12.22
CA LEU A 10 -22.56 0.39 12.71
C LEU A 10 -22.15 1.48 11.72
N PHE A 11 -22.38 1.25 10.42
CA PHE A 11 -22.09 2.21 9.37
C PHE A 11 -23.30 2.40 8.47
N SER A 12 -23.74 3.64 8.32
CA SER A 12 -24.72 4.02 7.30
C SER A 12 -24.12 3.95 5.89
N LYS A 13 -24.95 4.07 4.86
CA LYS A 13 -24.47 4.19 3.47
C LYS A 13 -23.61 5.45 3.29
N ASP A 14 -23.95 6.52 3.98
CA ASP A 14 -23.25 7.81 3.87
C ASP A 14 -21.90 7.77 4.61
N ASP A 15 -21.78 7.04 5.71
CA ASP A 15 -20.51 6.85 6.40
C ASP A 15 -19.53 6.07 5.51
N LEU A 16 -20.00 5.02 4.84
CA LEU A 16 -19.17 4.27 3.89
C LEU A 16 -18.73 5.13 2.69
N LYS A 17 -19.63 5.98 2.15
CA LYS A 17 -19.26 6.93 1.08
C LYS A 17 -18.21 7.93 1.55
N LYS A 18 -18.40 8.52 2.73
CA LYS A 18 -17.45 9.47 3.34
C LYS A 18 -16.09 8.85 3.63
N LEU A 19 -16.03 7.54 3.85
CA LEU A 19 -14.79 6.81 4.03
C LEU A 19 -14.15 6.45 2.66
N ILE A 20 -14.90 5.83 1.75
CA ILE A 20 -14.36 5.20 0.53
C ILE A 20 -14.00 6.24 -0.55
N ILE A 21 -14.87 7.23 -0.80
CA ILE A 21 -14.66 8.20 -1.88
C ILE A 21 -13.36 8.99 -1.69
N PRO A 22 -13.06 9.57 -0.52
CA PRO A 22 -11.78 10.26 -0.32
C PRO A 22 -10.58 9.33 -0.47
N LEU A 23 -10.68 8.06 -0.05
CA LEU A 23 -9.59 7.08 -0.23
C LEU A 23 -9.32 6.79 -1.71
N LEU A 24 -10.34 6.72 -2.55
CA LEU A 24 -10.17 6.56 -4.00
C LEU A 24 -9.39 7.73 -4.61
N PHE A 25 -9.76 8.96 -4.24
CA PHE A 25 -9.04 10.15 -4.69
C PHE A 25 -7.61 10.21 -4.15
N GLU A 26 -7.39 9.82 -2.89
CA GLU A 26 -6.05 9.77 -2.28
C GLU A 26 -5.14 8.78 -3.04
N GLN A 27 -5.65 7.58 -3.40
CA GLN A 27 -4.88 6.60 -4.18
C GLN A 27 -4.61 7.09 -5.61
N ALA A 28 -5.58 7.73 -6.25
CA ALA A 28 -5.40 8.31 -7.59
C ALA A 28 -4.32 9.41 -7.58
N LEU A 29 -4.34 10.29 -6.59
CA LEU A 29 -3.31 11.33 -6.40
C LEU A 29 -1.92 10.72 -6.21
N THR A 30 -1.78 9.69 -5.39
CA THR A 30 -0.49 9.01 -5.15
C THR A 30 0.13 8.49 -6.45
N ILE A 31 -0.67 7.87 -7.32
CA ILE A 31 -0.19 7.38 -8.62
C ILE A 31 0.19 8.55 -9.54
N THR A 32 -0.65 9.58 -9.62
CA THR A 32 -0.40 10.73 -10.47
C THR A 32 0.89 11.47 -10.10
N VAL A 33 1.14 11.64 -8.81
CA VAL A 33 2.36 12.29 -8.31
C VAL A 33 3.60 11.47 -8.61
N GLY A 34 3.55 10.14 -8.40
CA GLY A 34 4.67 9.27 -8.77
C GLY A 34 5.05 9.35 -10.25
N MET A 35 4.04 9.49 -11.13
CA MET A 35 4.28 9.73 -12.55
C MET A 35 4.91 11.11 -12.81
N ALA A 36 4.43 12.16 -12.15
CA ALA A 36 4.99 13.51 -12.27
C ALA A 36 6.44 13.59 -11.79
N ASP A 37 6.78 12.95 -10.67
CA ASP A 37 8.15 12.89 -10.15
C ASP A 37 9.11 12.25 -11.16
N THR A 38 8.70 11.15 -11.78
CA THR A 38 9.49 10.45 -12.81
C THR A 38 9.74 11.35 -14.03
N VAL A 39 8.73 12.10 -14.48
CA VAL A 39 8.88 13.03 -15.61
C VAL A 39 9.80 14.18 -15.23
N MET A 40 9.70 14.74 -14.03
CA MET A 40 10.54 15.86 -13.61
C MET A 40 12.01 15.46 -13.49
N ILE A 41 12.31 14.30 -12.90
CA ILE A 41 13.71 13.86 -12.74
C ILE A 41 14.35 13.53 -14.08
N SER A 42 13.58 13.16 -15.10
CA SER A 42 14.12 12.86 -16.43
C SER A 42 14.86 14.04 -17.07
N SER A 43 14.52 15.27 -16.69
CA SER A 43 15.22 16.47 -17.14
C SER A 43 16.59 16.71 -16.49
N ALA A 44 16.89 15.99 -15.38
CA ALA A 44 18.18 16.09 -14.69
C ALA A 44 19.27 15.14 -15.26
N GLY A 45 18.93 14.36 -16.32
CA GLY A 45 19.85 13.47 -17.01
C GLY A 45 19.73 12.00 -16.63
N GLU A 46 20.30 11.13 -17.44
CA GLU A 46 20.15 9.67 -17.32
C GLU A 46 20.75 9.11 -16.02
N ALA A 47 21.90 9.61 -15.57
CA ALA A 47 22.52 9.19 -14.31
C ALA A 47 21.65 9.54 -13.10
N ALA A 48 20.96 10.69 -13.13
CA ALA A 48 20.03 11.11 -12.08
C ALA A 48 18.81 10.19 -12.05
N VAL A 49 18.20 9.93 -13.19
CA VAL A 49 17.04 9.02 -13.31
C VAL A 49 17.40 7.63 -12.81
N SER A 50 18.55 7.11 -13.23
CA SER A 50 19.02 5.78 -12.82
C SER A 50 19.25 5.70 -11.32
N GLY A 51 19.94 6.69 -10.74
CA GLY A 51 20.18 6.75 -9.29
C GLY A 51 18.90 6.81 -8.47
N VAL A 52 17.95 7.67 -8.86
CA VAL A 52 16.64 7.79 -8.21
C VAL A 52 15.86 6.50 -8.32
N SER A 53 15.78 5.90 -9.52
CA SER A 53 15.01 4.66 -9.77
C SER A 53 15.49 3.48 -8.92
N LEU A 54 16.81 3.33 -8.75
CA LEU A 54 17.39 2.30 -7.89
C LEU A 54 16.97 2.50 -6.42
N ILE A 55 17.09 3.73 -5.94
CA ILE A 55 16.74 4.02 -4.54
C ILE A 55 15.22 3.99 -4.31
N ASP A 56 14.40 4.30 -5.30
CA ASP A 56 12.95 4.18 -5.18
C ASP A 56 12.49 2.74 -4.97
N MET A 57 13.20 1.75 -5.52
CA MET A 57 12.94 0.34 -5.20
C MET A 57 13.15 0.07 -3.70
N PHE A 58 14.24 0.59 -3.13
CA PHE A 58 14.51 0.50 -1.69
C PHE A 58 13.52 1.30 -0.87
N ASN A 59 13.22 2.54 -1.27
CA ASN A 59 12.22 3.39 -0.61
C ASN A 59 10.84 2.72 -0.55
N ASN A 60 10.40 2.12 -1.66
CA ASN A 60 9.11 1.41 -1.72
C ASN A 60 9.04 0.22 -0.74
N LEU A 61 10.16 -0.48 -0.54
CA LEU A 61 10.25 -1.51 0.50
C LEU A 61 10.02 -0.92 1.89
N ILE A 62 10.74 0.15 2.25
CA ILE A 62 10.60 0.81 3.55
C ILE A 62 9.19 1.39 3.73
N ILE A 63 8.67 2.10 2.73
CA ILE A 63 7.30 2.67 2.74
C ILE A 63 6.26 1.57 3.00
N SER A 64 6.39 0.41 2.35
CA SER A 64 5.46 -0.71 2.51
C SER A 64 5.50 -1.32 3.91
N VAL A 65 6.69 -1.41 4.52
CA VAL A 65 6.84 -1.87 5.91
C VAL A 65 6.24 -0.87 6.89
N LEU A 66 6.46 0.43 6.70
CA LEU A 66 5.89 1.49 7.54
C LEU A 66 4.37 1.57 7.43
N ALA A 67 3.82 1.45 6.22
CA ALA A 67 2.38 1.40 6.00
C ALA A 67 1.73 0.19 6.70
N ALA A 68 2.42 -0.95 6.72
CA ALA A 68 1.96 -2.14 7.43
C ALA A 68 1.96 -1.96 8.95
N LEU A 69 2.96 -1.29 9.51
CA LEU A 69 2.99 -0.94 10.94
C LEU A 69 1.82 -0.02 11.30
N ALA A 70 1.57 1.00 10.49
CA ALA A 70 0.40 1.88 10.64
C ALA A 70 -0.93 1.10 10.54
N THR A 71 -1.00 0.07 9.68
CA THR A 71 -2.14 -0.85 9.58
C THR A 71 -2.40 -1.58 10.90
N GLY A 72 -1.35 -2.07 11.57
CA GLY A 72 -1.47 -2.68 12.90
C GLY A 72 -2.13 -1.75 13.91
N GLY A 73 -1.69 -0.49 13.94
CA GLY A 73 -2.30 0.53 14.78
C GLY A 73 -3.74 0.87 14.39
N ALA A 74 -4.04 0.93 13.09
CA ALA A 74 -5.39 1.17 12.59
C ALA A 74 -6.36 0.07 13.05
N VAL A 75 -5.96 -1.21 12.96
CA VAL A 75 -6.78 -2.33 13.42
C VAL A 75 -7.05 -2.22 14.92
N VAL A 76 -6.01 -2.06 15.74
CA VAL A 76 -6.16 -2.00 17.22
C VAL A 76 -7.03 -0.81 17.64
N THR A 77 -6.79 0.38 17.06
CA THR A 77 -7.59 1.58 17.35
C THR A 77 -9.04 1.41 16.90
N SER A 78 -9.28 0.84 15.70
CA SER A 78 -10.63 0.56 15.21
C SER A 78 -11.38 -0.44 16.12
N GLN A 79 -10.69 -1.46 16.63
CA GLN A 79 -11.26 -2.42 17.57
C GLN A 79 -11.63 -1.74 18.90
N PHE A 80 -10.77 -0.89 19.47
CA PHE A 80 -11.12 -0.13 20.69
C PHE A 80 -12.30 0.82 20.46
N LEU A 81 -12.35 1.51 19.31
CA LEU A 81 -13.48 2.37 18.97
C LEU A 81 -14.78 1.56 18.82
N GLY A 82 -14.72 0.40 18.16
CA GLY A 82 -15.87 -0.50 18.04
C GLY A 82 -16.38 -1.03 19.38
N ALA A 83 -15.46 -1.26 20.33
CA ALA A 83 -15.78 -1.66 21.70
C ALA A 83 -16.29 -0.51 22.60
N GLY A 84 -16.38 0.72 22.07
CA GLY A 84 -16.75 1.91 22.86
C GLY A 84 -15.65 2.42 23.81
N LYS A 85 -14.44 1.86 23.76
CA LYS A 85 -13.29 2.17 24.64
C LYS A 85 -12.46 3.30 24.08
N LYS A 86 -13.01 4.53 24.09
CA LYS A 86 -12.34 5.70 23.49
C LYS A 86 -10.99 6.04 24.13
N GLU A 87 -10.88 5.89 25.46
CA GLU A 87 -9.63 6.17 26.17
C GLU A 87 -8.52 5.20 25.75
N ASP A 88 -8.81 3.89 25.62
CA ASP A 88 -7.86 2.90 25.15
C ASP A 88 -7.50 3.14 23.69
N ALA A 89 -8.43 3.62 22.86
CA ALA A 89 -8.15 4.05 21.49
C ALA A 89 -7.19 5.24 21.45
N CYS A 90 -7.36 6.23 22.33
CA CYS A 90 -6.42 7.36 22.46
C CYS A 90 -5.04 6.93 22.95
N LYS A 91 -4.97 5.99 23.92
CA LYS A 91 -3.70 5.40 24.37
C LYS A 91 -3.02 4.66 23.22
N SER A 92 -3.77 3.82 22.48
CA SER A 92 -3.20 3.09 21.34
C SER A 92 -2.67 4.01 20.24
N ALA A 93 -3.35 5.13 19.98
CA ALA A 93 -2.91 6.15 19.05
C ALA A 93 -1.54 6.75 19.43
N LYS A 94 -1.38 7.08 20.72
CA LYS A 94 -0.12 7.63 21.24
C LYS A 94 1.03 6.60 21.15
N GLN A 95 0.75 5.32 21.50
CA GLN A 95 1.71 4.24 21.39
C GLN A 95 2.13 3.99 19.94
N LEU A 96 1.18 3.99 19.00
CA LEU A 96 1.46 3.83 17.57
C LEU A 96 2.39 4.92 17.05
N ILE A 97 2.07 6.19 17.30
CA ILE A 97 2.85 7.31 16.78
C ILE A 97 4.28 7.27 17.34
N VAL A 98 4.43 7.13 18.66
CA VAL A 98 5.74 7.15 19.29
C VAL A 98 6.59 5.96 18.83
N SER A 99 6.03 4.74 18.87
CA SER A 99 6.76 3.54 18.44
C SER A 99 7.16 3.60 16.96
N SER A 100 6.26 4.04 16.07
CA SER A 100 6.55 4.16 14.64
C SER A 100 7.65 5.18 14.36
N VAL A 101 7.60 6.35 15.00
CA VAL A 101 8.61 7.39 14.83
C VAL A 101 9.96 6.95 15.41
N CYS A 102 10.00 6.33 16.61
CA CYS A 102 11.23 5.83 17.20
C CYS A 102 11.90 4.75 16.33
N ILE A 103 11.12 3.78 15.83
CA ILE A 103 11.63 2.73 14.94
C ILE A 103 12.21 3.34 13.66
N THR A 104 11.49 4.30 13.07
CA THR A 104 11.96 4.93 11.82
C THR A 104 13.17 5.83 12.01
N ILE A 105 13.32 6.48 13.15
CA ILE A 105 14.56 7.19 13.48
C ILE A 105 15.72 6.19 13.51
N GLY A 106 15.55 5.03 14.16
CA GLY A 106 16.55 3.97 14.16
C GLY A 106 16.90 3.47 12.75
N ILE A 107 15.87 3.21 11.91
CA ILE A 107 16.07 2.82 10.52
C ILE A 107 16.78 3.91 9.73
N SER A 108 16.39 5.18 9.89
CA SER A 108 17.03 6.31 9.22
C SER A 108 18.52 6.42 9.55
N ILE A 109 18.87 6.32 10.84
CA ILE A 109 20.27 6.33 11.28
C ILE A 109 21.05 5.17 10.65
N LEU A 110 20.49 3.94 10.69
CA LEU A 110 21.12 2.76 10.07
C LEU A 110 21.34 2.97 8.55
N VAL A 111 20.31 3.45 7.85
CA VAL A 111 20.41 3.70 6.41
C VAL A 111 21.44 4.78 6.11
N MET A 112 21.49 5.85 6.90
CA MET A 112 22.48 6.94 6.71
C MET A 112 23.91 6.47 6.99
N VAL A 113 24.13 5.71 8.07
CA VAL A 113 25.46 5.20 8.44
C VAL A 113 25.99 4.19 7.44
N PHE A 114 25.11 3.29 6.96
CA PHE A 114 25.49 2.20 6.06
C PHE A 114 25.12 2.47 4.60
N CYS A 115 24.83 3.71 4.21
CA CYS A 115 24.32 4.11 2.89
C CYS A 115 25.10 3.47 1.74
N ASN A 116 26.41 3.68 1.70
CA ASN A 116 27.30 3.16 0.65
C ASN A 116 27.28 1.60 0.61
N GLY A 117 27.30 0.97 1.79
CA GLY A 117 27.24 -0.48 1.91
C GLY A 117 25.92 -1.06 1.43
N ILE A 118 24.80 -0.41 1.75
CA ILE A 118 23.46 -0.81 1.32
C ILE A 118 23.36 -0.72 -0.20
N ILE A 119 23.76 0.41 -0.79
CA ILE A 119 23.72 0.60 -2.26
C ILE A 119 24.57 -0.47 -2.96
N SER A 120 25.80 -0.70 -2.48
CA SER A 120 26.68 -1.72 -3.06
C SER A 120 26.17 -3.14 -2.88
N LEU A 121 25.50 -3.44 -1.75
CA LEU A 121 24.91 -4.76 -1.48
C LEU A 121 23.70 -5.05 -2.40
N PHE A 122 22.83 -4.06 -2.59
CA PHE A 122 21.60 -4.26 -3.37
C PHE A 122 21.83 -4.17 -4.89
N PHE A 123 22.74 -3.30 -5.33
CA PHE A 123 22.89 -2.96 -6.75
C PHE A 123 24.27 -3.31 -7.32
N GLY A 124 25.19 -3.80 -6.48
CA GLY A 124 26.53 -4.20 -6.93
C GLY A 124 27.39 -3.01 -7.38
N LYS A 125 28.19 -3.23 -8.43
CA LYS A 125 29.02 -2.18 -9.03
C LYS A 125 28.20 -1.43 -10.08
N ILE A 126 27.94 -0.16 -9.82
CA ILE A 126 27.25 0.79 -10.71
C ILE A 126 28.22 1.92 -11.08
N GLU A 127 27.90 2.67 -12.13
CA GLU A 127 28.69 3.82 -12.58
C GLU A 127 28.82 4.87 -11.47
N ALA A 128 29.97 5.56 -11.41
CA ALA A 128 30.27 6.50 -10.32
C ALA A 128 29.25 7.64 -10.20
N ASP A 129 28.78 8.18 -11.32
CA ASP A 129 27.78 9.25 -11.35
C ASP A 129 26.41 8.78 -10.88
N VAL A 130 26.01 7.54 -11.25
CA VAL A 130 24.76 6.92 -10.76
C VAL A 130 24.87 6.66 -9.26
N PHE A 131 26.01 6.16 -8.79
CA PHE A 131 26.25 5.91 -7.36
C PHE A 131 26.18 7.21 -6.55
N HIS A 132 26.81 8.28 -7.04
CA HIS A 132 26.78 9.59 -6.36
C HIS A 132 25.34 10.12 -6.23
N ASN A 133 24.56 10.08 -7.33
CA ASN A 133 23.16 10.48 -7.31
C ASN A 133 22.30 9.60 -6.38
N ALA A 134 22.54 8.29 -6.37
CA ALA A 134 21.86 7.34 -5.49
C ALA A 134 22.14 7.66 -4.01
N VAL A 135 23.39 7.96 -3.64
CA VAL A 135 23.76 8.34 -2.26
C VAL A 135 23.02 9.60 -1.82
N ILE A 136 23.04 10.66 -2.66
CA ILE A 136 22.35 11.91 -2.33
C ILE A 136 20.85 11.65 -2.08
N TYR A 137 20.20 10.94 -3.01
CA TYR A 137 18.77 10.65 -2.92
C TYR A 137 18.44 9.79 -1.71
N MET A 138 19.23 8.76 -1.42
CA MET A 138 19.05 7.85 -0.28
C MET A 138 19.21 8.57 1.05
N MET A 139 20.22 9.45 1.19
CA MET A 139 20.45 10.21 2.42
C MET A 139 19.27 11.13 2.75
N ILE A 140 18.78 11.88 1.76
CA ILE A 140 17.64 12.78 1.93
C ILE A 140 16.35 11.99 2.17
N SER A 141 16.14 10.88 1.45
CA SER A 141 15.00 9.99 1.64
C SER A 141 14.98 9.39 3.04
N ALA A 142 16.12 8.92 3.55
CA ALA A 142 16.25 8.38 4.90
C ALA A 142 15.86 9.42 5.97
N LEU A 143 16.22 10.68 5.77
CA LEU A 143 15.81 11.78 6.67
C LEU A 143 14.29 11.99 6.68
N SER A 144 13.60 11.61 5.58
CA SER A 144 12.14 11.74 5.46
C SER A 144 11.36 10.62 6.15
N PHE A 145 11.96 9.46 6.48
CA PHE A 145 11.25 8.31 7.01
C PHE A 145 10.51 8.57 8.34
N PRO A 146 11.06 9.28 9.33
CA PRO A 146 10.33 9.59 10.56
C PRO A 146 9.06 10.43 10.30
N PHE A 147 9.13 11.37 9.36
CA PHE A 147 7.98 12.20 8.98
C PHE A 147 6.92 11.38 8.21
N LEU A 148 7.37 10.46 7.35
CA LEU A 148 6.50 9.52 6.67
C LEU A 148 5.80 8.58 7.66
N ALA A 149 6.49 8.08 8.68
CA ALA A 149 5.90 7.27 9.73
C ALA A 149 4.87 8.05 10.55
N LEU A 150 5.17 9.32 10.87
CA LEU A 150 4.23 10.23 11.52
C LEU A 150 2.97 10.43 10.68
N TYR A 151 3.14 10.73 9.38
CA TYR A 151 2.03 10.86 8.44
C TYR A 151 1.17 9.60 8.37
N ASN A 152 1.80 8.43 8.10
CA ASN A 152 1.08 7.15 7.97
C ASN A 152 0.33 6.78 9.25
N SER A 153 0.94 6.96 10.42
CA SER A 153 0.30 6.67 11.70
C SER A 153 -0.90 7.59 11.94
N CYS A 154 -0.75 8.90 11.78
CA CYS A 154 -1.85 9.84 11.95
C CYS A 154 -2.97 9.63 10.92
N ALA A 155 -2.63 9.38 9.65
CA ALA A 155 -3.60 9.07 8.60
C ALA A 155 -4.39 7.79 8.90
N ALA A 156 -3.71 6.74 9.40
CA ALA A 156 -4.35 5.50 9.82
C ALA A 156 -5.36 5.74 10.97
N LEU A 157 -5.03 6.61 11.92
CA LEU A 157 -5.92 6.98 13.02
C LEU A 157 -7.14 7.78 12.55
N PHE A 158 -6.98 8.74 11.63
CA PHE A 158 -8.12 9.46 11.04
C PHE A 158 -9.04 8.51 10.26
N ARG A 159 -8.47 7.56 9.52
CA ARG A 159 -9.24 6.52 8.81
C ARG A 159 -9.99 5.62 9.80
N SER A 160 -9.37 5.24 10.92
CA SER A 160 -10.02 4.45 11.99
C SER A 160 -11.23 5.15 12.60
N MET A 161 -11.23 6.49 12.64
CA MET A 161 -12.38 7.31 13.01
C MET A 161 -13.44 7.43 11.89
N GLY A 162 -13.18 6.87 10.69
CA GLY A 162 -14.05 7.02 9.53
C GLY A 162 -13.90 8.35 8.79
N ASN A 163 -12.89 9.16 9.13
CA ASN A 163 -12.68 10.50 8.58
C ASN A 163 -11.51 10.52 7.58
N SER A 164 -11.69 9.92 6.41
CA SER A 164 -10.71 9.97 5.34
C SER A 164 -10.69 11.27 4.53
N GLN A 165 -11.66 12.18 4.77
CA GLN A 165 -11.63 13.50 4.14
C GLN A 165 -10.45 14.35 4.61
N ILE A 166 -10.08 14.24 5.88
CA ILE A 166 -8.93 14.96 6.44
C ILE A 166 -7.64 14.45 5.78
N THR A 167 -7.49 13.13 5.66
CA THR A 167 -6.29 12.54 5.03
C THR A 167 -6.18 12.95 3.57
N LEU A 168 -7.27 12.96 2.82
CA LEU A 168 -7.29 13.44 1.44
C LEU A 168 -6.87 14.92 1.33
N LYS A 169 -7.43 15.80 2.16
CA LYS A 169 -7.07 17.23 2.12
C LYS A 169 -5.59 17.45 2.40
N VAL A 170 -5.04 16.74 3.38
CA VAL A 170 -3.61 16.85 3.72
C VAL A 170 -2.74 16.23 2.62
N SER A 171 -3.17 15.12 2.01
CA SER A 171 -2.48 14.53 0.86
C SER A 171 -2.45 15.49 -0.34
N VAL A 172 -3.53 16.23 -0.61
CA VAL A 172 -3.54 17.28 -1.64
C VAL A 172 -2.49 18.36 -1.35
N VAL A 173 -2.41 18.84 -0.10
CA VAL A 173 -1.40 19.83 0.31
C VAL A 173 0.01 19.26 0.15
N GLU A 174 0.24 18.02 0.59
CA GLU A 174 1.51 17.31 0.44
C GLU A 174 1.95 17.28 -1.04
N ASN A 175 1.03 16.89 -1.92
CA ASN A 175 1.30 16.75 -3.35
C ASN A 175 1.55 18.10 -4.04
N ILE A 176 0.84 19.17 -3.66
CA ILE A 176 1.10 20.53 -4.17
C ILE A 176 2.51 20.99 -3.77
N ILE A 177 2.92 20.76 -2.52
CA ILE A 177 4.26 21.13 -2.04
C ILE A 177 5.31 20.28 -2.76
N ASN A 178 5.07 18.98 -2.94
CA ASN A 178 5.99 18.08 -3.62
C ASN A 178 6.19 18.48 -5.09
N ILE A 179 5.11 18.56 -5.88
CA ILE A 179 5.18 18.89 -7.31
C ILE A 179 5.74 20.30 -7.52
N GLY A 180 5.24 21.29 -6.78
CA GLY A 180 5.73 22.68 -6.88
C GLY A 180 7.19 22.81 -6.47
N GLY A 181 7.58 22.11 -5.40
CA GLY A 181 8.97 22.06 -4.93
C GLY A 181 9.91 21.35 -5.91
N ASN A 182 9.46 20.23 -6.49
CA ASN A 182 10.24 19.50 -7.52
C ASN A 182 10.45 20.38 -8.77
N ALA A 183 9.38 21.04 -9.24
CA ALA A 183 9.49 21.97 -10.36
C ALA A 183 10.49 23.10 -10.07
N LEU A 184 10.42 23.69 -8.89
CA LEU A 184 11.35 24.74 -8.47
C LEU A 184 12.78 24.19 -8.34
N GLY A 185 12.97 23.05 -7.66
CA GLY A 185 14.27 22.45 -7.39
C GLY A 185 15.01 21.98 -8.65
N VAL A 186 14.26 21.36 -9.58
CA VAL A 186 14.84 20.78 -10.81
C VAL A 186 15.00 21.85 -11.90
N TYR A 187 13.92 22.58 -12.23
CA TYR A 187 13.91 23.46 -13.40
C TYR A 187 14.46 24.88 -13.13
N VAL A 188 14.29 25.40 -11.91
CA VAL A 188 14.71 26.76 -11.58
C VAL A 188 16.07 26.78 -10.87
N LEU A 189 16.25 25.90 -9.85
CA LEU A 189 17.47 25.89 -9.04
C LEU A 189 18.55 24.93 -9.57
N GLY A 190 18.21 24.03 -10.52
CA GLY A 190 19.15 23.11 -11.11
C GLY A 190 19.81 22.13 -10.13
N LEU A 191 19.13 21.76 -9.04
CA LEU A 191 19.68 20.93 -7.96
C LEU A 191 19.76 19.43 -8.32
N GLY A 192 19.42 19.05 -9.55
CA GLY A 192 19.42 17.64 -9.98
C GLY A 192 18.58 16.75 -9.06
N VAL A 193 19.17 15.67 -8.56
CA VAL A 193 18.50 14.68 -7.69
C VAL A 193 18.04 15.30 -6.37
N ALA A 194 18.81 16.21 -5.78
CA ALA A 194 18.41 16.90 -4.56
C ALA A 194 17.16 17.77 -4.77
N GLY A 195 16.95 18.26 -6.01
CA GLY A 195 15.78 19.03 -6.40
C GLY A 195 14.46 18.27 -6.33
N VAL A 196 14.47 16.95 -6.30
CA VAL A 196 13.29 16.08 -6.11
C VAL A 196 13.24 15.55 -4.66
N ALA A 197 14.40 15.23 -4.10
CA ALA A 197 14.47 14.63 -2.77
C ALA A 197 14.09 15.60 -1.64
N ILE A 198 14.57 16.86 -1.71
CA ILE A 198 14.30 17.88 -0.68
C ILE A 198 12.81 18.25 -0.61
N PRO A 199 12.11 18.53 -1.71
CA PRO A 199 10.67 18.77 -1.66
C PRO A 199 9.88 17.59 -1.14
N SER A 200 10.29 16.36 -1.44
CA SER A 200 9.68 15.15 -0.89
C SER A 200 9.86 15.05 0.63
N LEU A 201 11.01 15.44 1.17
CA LEU A 201 11.24 15.53 2.60
C LEU A 201 10.34 16.61 3.23
N ILE A 202 10.30 17.82 2.65
CA ILE A 202 9.52 18.95 3.17
C ILE A 202 8.02 18.63 3.13
N SER A 203 7.50 18.10 2.02
CA SER A 203 6.09 17.78 1.87
C SER A 203 5.62 16.74 2.89
N ARG A 204 6.40 15.66 3.10
CA ARG A 204 6.15 14.64 4.12
C ARG A 204 6.19 15.22 5.54
N ALA A 205 7.14 16.09 5.83
CA ALA A 205 7.24 16.75 7.13
C ALA A 205 6.02 17.64 7.39
N VAL A 206 5.66 18.50 6.44
CA VAL A 206 4.49 19.38 6.54
C VAL A 206 3.21 18.57 6.72
N ALA A 207 2.98 17.56 5.88
CA ALA A 207 1.80 16.70 5.95
C ALA A 207 1.71 15.95 7.30
N GLY A 208 2.82 15.36 7.76
CA GLY A 208 2.89 14.69 9.05
C GLY A 208 2.58 15.63 10.22
N PHE A 209 3.15 16.83 10.22
CA PHE A 209 2.88 17.82 11.27
C PHE A 209 1.46 18.38 11.23
N ILE A 210 0.87 18.59 10.06
CA ILE A 210 -0.54 19.01 9.93
C ILE A 210 -1.45 17.95 10.56
N LEU A 211 -1.32 16.66 10.16
CA LEU A 211 -2.14 15.59 10.73
C LEU A 211 -1.93 15.44 12.24
N TYR A 212 -0.68 15.53 12.71
CA TYR A 212 -0.37 15.47 14.13
C TYR A 212 -1.02 16.61 14.93
N ARG A 213 -1.00 17.84 14.39
CA ARG A 213 -1.69 19.00 14.99
C ARG A 213 -3.20 18.82 15.03
N LEU A 214 -3.78 18.34 13.94
CA LEU A 214 -5.22 18.06 13.86
C LEU A 214 -5.62 16.95 14.85
N LEU A 215 -4.79 15.93 15.07
CA LEU A 215 -5.05 14.85 15.99
C LEU A 215 -5.00 15.29 17.47
N LYS A 216 -4.39 16.44 17.80
CA LYS A 216 -4.42 17.01 19.16
C LYS A 216 -5.76 17.61 19.53
N ASN A 217 -6.67 17.81 18.60
CA ASN A 217 -7.97 18.40 18.87
C ASN A 217 -8.84 17.43 19.69
N PRO A 218 -9.27 17.80 20.92
CA PRO A 218 -10.10 16.94 21.78
C PRO A 218 -11.50 16.63 21.20
N SER A 219 -11.94 17.37 20.18
CA SER A 219 -13.23 17.09 19.53
C SER A 219 -13.20 15.85 18.65
N ASN A 220 -12.01 15.32 18.31
CA ASN A 220 -11.89 14.08 17.61
C ASN A 220 -12.25 12.89 18.50
N GLU A 221 -12.82 11.85 17.92
CA GLU A 221 -13.14 10.59 18.62
C GLU A 221 -11.87 9.95 19.22
N VAL A 222 -10.76 10.02 18.47
CA VAL A 222 -9.40 9.69 18.93
C VAL A 222 -8.55 10.96 18.88
N HIS A 223 -7.94 11.30 20.01
CA HIS A 223 -7.05 12.45 20.13
C HIS A 223 -5.86 12.13 21.03
N LEU A 224 -4.81 12.95 20.96
CA LEU A 224 -3.63 12.76 21.80
C LEU A 224 -3.88 13.27 23.22
N LEU A 225 -3.85 12.35 24.17
CA LEU A 225 -4.00 12.67 25.60
C LEU A 225 -2.82 13.55 26.05
N LYS A 226 -3.13 14.57 26.88
CA LYS A 226 -2.13 15.49 27.46
C LYS A 226 -1.25 14.86 28.55
N GLU A 227 -1.63 13.66 29.00
CA GLU A 227 -0.90 12.92 30.03
C GLU A 227 0.56 12.62 29.61
N ARG A 228 1.43 12.41 30.61
CA ARG A 228 2.81 11.96 30.36
C ARG A 228 2.78 10.65 29.58
N PHE A 229 3.72 10.47 28.67
CA PHE A 229 3.85 9.23 27.91
C PHE A 229 4.33 8.11 28.82
N HIS A 230 3.54 7.05 28.93
CA HIS A 230 3.93 5.78 29.54
C HIS A 230 3.89 4.69 28.47
N ILE A 231 4.90 3.84 28.47
CA ILE A 231 4.94 2.70 27.57
C ILE A 231 3.92 1.67 28.04
N ASP A 232 2.93 1.38 27.19
CA ASP A 232 1.92 0.34 27.40
C ASP A 232 2.27 -0.89 26.56
N TRP A 233 3.07 -1.77 27.13
CA TRP A 233 3.54 -2.99 26.45
C TRP A 233 2.41 -3.87 25.91
N PRO A 234 1.29 -4.13 26.61
CA PRO A 234 0.13 -4.84 26.08
C PRO A 234 -0.42 -4.23 24.79
N VAL A 235 -0.54 -2.92 24.72
CA VAL A 235 -1.04 -2.21 23.52
C VAL A 235 0.00 -2.27 22.39
N ILE A 236 1.27 -2.00 22.69
CA ILE A 236 2.36 -2.10 21.71
C ILE A 236 2.47 -3.52 21.15
N HIS A 237 2.35 -4.53 22.01
CA HIS A 237 2.38 -5.93 21.57
C HIS A 237 1.24 -6.24 20.58
N LYS A 238 0.02 -5.75 20.84
CA LYS A 238 -1.12 -5.91 19.92
C LYS A 238 -0.86 -5.23 18.57
N ILE A 239 -0.32 -4.01 18.59
CA ILE A 239 0.02 -3.27 17.35
C ILE A 239 1.07 -4.04 16.54
N PHE A 240 2.12 -4.52 17.19
CA PHE A 240 3.20 -5.25 16.52
C PHE A 240 2.81 -6.66 16.11
N TYR A 241 1.93 -7.31 16.84
CA TYR A 241 1.37 -8.62 16.48
C TYR A 241 0.69 -8.59 15.10
N ILE A 242 0.09 -7.45 14.73
CA ILE A 242 -0.54 -7.24 13.42
C ILE A 242 0.44 -6.59 12.44
N GLY A 243 1.16 -5.57 12.90
CA GLY A 243 2.03 -4.75 12.05
C GLY A 243 3.26 -5.49 11.52
N ILE A 244 3.95 -6.28 12.37
CA ILE A 244 5.17 -6.98 11.96
C ILE A 244 4.89 -8.04 10.89
N PRO A 245 3.93 -8.97 11.05
CA PRO A 245 3.62 -9.94 10.00
C PRO A 245 3.17 -9.26 8.70
N SER A 246 2.36 -8.22 8.79
CA SER A 246 1.95 -7.45 7.62
C SER A 246 3.13 -6.73 6.95
N GLY A 247 4.09 -6.24 7.74
CA GLY A 247 5.32 -5.62 7.25
C GLY A 247 6.22 -6.61 6.52
N ILE A 248 6.42 -7.79 7.10
CA ILE A 248 7.20 -8.89 6.49
C ILE A 248 6.52 -9.30 5.17
N GLU A 249 5.19 -9.49 5.17
CA GLU A 249 4.43 -9.84 3.97
C GLU A 249 4.62 -8.80 2.86
N ASN A 250 4.42 -7.52 3.17
CA ASN A 250 4.57 -6.44 2.19
C ASN A 250 6.02 -6.29 1.72
N GLY A 251 6.99 -6.41 2.62
CA GLY A 251 8.40 -6.35 2.30
C GLY A 251 8.82 -7.47 1.34
N ILE A 252 8.45 -8.70 1.63
CA ILE A 252 8.75 -9.87 0.78
C ILE A 252 8.02 -9.73 -0.57
N PHE A 253 6.78 -9.17 -0.57
CA PHE A 253 6.06 -8.92 -1.81
C PHE A 253 6.80 -7.93 -2.71
N GLN A 254 7.36 -6.85 -2.15
CA GLN A 254 8.15 -5.89 -2.93
C GLN A 254 9.46 -6.50 -3.44
N LEU A 255 10.17 -7.28 -2.62
CA LEU A 255 11.36 -8.01 -3.07
C LEU A 255 11.02 -9.00 -4.18
N GLY A 256 9.92 -9.73 -4.05
CA GLY A 256 9.43 -10.65 -5.07
C GLY A 256 9.12 -9.94 -6.39
N ARG A 257 8.56 -8.73 -6.36
CA ARG A 257 8.36 -7.92 -7.58
C ARG A 257 9.67 -7.56 -8.26
N VAL A 258 10.70 -7.22 -7.50
CA VAL A 258 12.04 -6.93 -8.06
C VAL A 258 12.61 -8.17 -8.76
N ILE A 259 12.49 -9.35 -8.13
CA ILE A 259 12.94 -10.62 -8.74
C ILE A 259 12.20 -10.90 -10.06
N VAL A 260 10.88 -10.70 -10.07
CA VAL A 260 10.05 -10.89 -11.27
C VAL A 260 10.47 -9.94 -12.41
N VAL A 261 10.72 -8.66 -12.09
CA VAL A 261 11.22 -7.68 -13.05
C VAL A 261 12.59 -8.10 -13.60
N SER A 262 13.48 -8.63 -12.73
CA SER A 262 14.79 -9.14 -13.13
C SER A 262 14.68 -10.35 -14.09
N ILE A 263 13.70 -11.23 -13.88
CA ILE A 263 13.40 -12.33 -14.82
C ILE A 263 13.01 -11.77 -16.18
N ILE A 264 12.09 -10.78 -16.20
CA ILE A 264 11.64 -10.15 -17.46
C ILE A 264 12.76 -9.41 -18.16
N ALA A 265 13.68 -8.79 -17.43
CA ALA A 265 14.85 -8.12 -18.00
C ALA A 265 15.74 -9.07 -18.80
N GLY A 266 15.79 -10.35 -18.44
CA GLY A 266 16.50 -11.37 -19.19
C GLY A 266 15.90 -11.71 -20.57
N PHE A 267 14.67 -11.26 -20.87
CA PHE A 267 14.01 -11.55 -22.17
C PHE A 267 14.22 -10.46 -23.23
N GLY A 268 14.92 -9.36 -22.91
CA GLY A 268 15.25 -8.30 -23.83
C GLY A 268 14.35 -7.06 -23.77
N THR A 269 14.72 -6.03 -24.52
CA THR A 269 14.18 -4.66 -24.42
C THR A 269 12.69 -4.56 -24.72
N VAL A 270 12.18 -5.29 -25.72
CA VAL A 270 10.74 -5.34 -26.04
C VAL A 270 9.91 -5.82 -24.85
N GLN A 271 10.37 -6.87 -24.18
CA GLN A 271 9.70 -7.46 -23.02
C GLN A 271 9.72 -6.50 -21.83
N ILE A 272 10.83 -5.81 -21.59
CA ILE A 272 10.98 -4.82 -20.53
C ILE A 272 10.04 -3.64 -20.77
N ALA A 273 10.04 -3.10 -22.00
CA ALA A 273 9.19 -1.96 -22.36
C ALA A 273 7.71 -2.29 -22.25
N ALA A 274 7.29 -3.45 -22.77
CA ALA A 274 5.92 -3.91 -22.66
C ALA A 274 5.47 -4.11 -21.21
N ASN A 275 6.34 -4.72 -20.37
CA ASN A 275 6.08 -4.89 -18.95
C ASN A 275 5.95 -3.54 -18.21
N GLY A 276 6.76 -2.54 -18.56
CA GLY A 276 6.69 -1.21 -17.98
C GLY A 276 5.34 -0.53 -18.23
N VAL A 277 4.89 -0.56 -19.50
CA VAL A 277 3.58 -0.01 -19.87
C VAL A 277 2.44 -0.77 -19.20
N ALA A 278 2.50 -2.10 -19.21
CA ALA A 278 1.49 -2.93 -18.58
C ALA A 278 1.40 -2.69 -17.07
N ASN A 279 2.52 -2.54 -16.34
CA ASN A 279 2.53 -2.21 -14.92
C ASN A 279 1.91 -0.82 -14.62
N SER A 280 2.07 0.15 -15.52
CA SER A 280 1.44 1.47 -15.36
C SER A 280 -0.08 1.37 -15.44
N LEU A 281 -0.62 0.60 -16.40
CA LEU A 281 -2.05 0.38 -16.56
C LEU A 281 -2.64 -0.52 -15.47
N ASP A 282 -1.85 -1.51 -15.00
CA ASP A 282 -2.16 -2.32 -13.83
C ASP A 282 -2.40 -1.46 -12.58
N SER A 283 -1.47 -0.55 -12.30
CA SER A 283 -1.57 0.35 -11.15
C SER A 283 -2.87 1.17 -11.20
N MET A 284 -3.28 1.64 -12.38
CA MET A 284 -4.56 2.34 -12.57
C MET A 284 -5.77 1.39 -12.33
N GLY A 285 -5.69 0.16 -12.82
CA GLY A 285 -6.74 -0.86 -12.63
C GLY A 285 -6.94 -1.26 -11.18
N CYS A 286 -5.88 -1.18 -10.36
CA CYS A 286 -5.87 -1.58 -8.95
C CYS A 286 -6.22 -0.45 -7.96
N ILE A 287 -6.43 0.80 -8.41
CA ILE A 287 -6.72 1.96 -7.53
C ILE A 287 -7.88 1.67 -6.57
N VAL A 288 -8.98 1.13 -7.10
CA VAL A 288 -10.18 0.80 -6.31
C VAL A 288 -9.83 -0.16 -5.18
N GLY A 289 -9.08 -1.21 -5.49
CA GLY A 289 -8.71 -2.20 -4.53
C GLY A 289 -7.79 -1.65 -3.43
N GLN A 290 -6.84 -0.77 -3.78
CA GLN A 290 -5.97 -0.12 -2.80
C GLN A 290 -6.77 0.72 -1.79
N ALA A 291 -7.75 1.50 -2.26
CA ALA A 291 -8.65 2.25 -1.38
C ALA A 291 -9.50 1.33 -0.51
N MET A 292 -10.02 0.23 -1.08
CA MET A 292 -10.86 -0.73 -0.37
C MET A 292 -10.08 -1.55 0.66
N ASN A 293 -8.76 -1.75 0.50
CA ASN A 293 -7.90 -2.34 1.51
C ASN A 293 -7.95 -1.56 2.83
N LEU A 294 -7.85 -0.23 2.73
CA LEU A 294 -7.89 0.66 3.90
C LEU A 294 -9.29 0.73 4.52
N ALA A 295 -10.33 0.80 3.69
CA ALA A 295 -11.71 0.80 4.15
C ALA A 295 -12.09 -0.51 4.85
N MET A 296 -11.64 -1.66 4.34
CA MET A 296 -11.90 -2.98 4.92
C MET A 296 -11.34 -3.07 6.34
N ILE A 297 -10.12 -2.63 6.57
CA ILE A 297 -9.47 -2.62 7.89
C ILE A 297 -10.27 -1.79 8.89
N THR A 298 -10.67 -0.59 8.51
CA THR A 298 -11.42 0.33 9.37
C THR A 298 -12.79 -0.24 9.75
N VAL A 299 -13.56 -0.64 8.75
CA VAL A 299 -14.95 -1.09 8.94
C VAL A 299 -14.98 -2.42 9.72
N ILE A 300 -14.18 -3.39 9.30
CA ILE A 300 -14.16 -4.70 9.96
C ILE A 300 -13.55 -4.59 11.36
N GLY A 301 -12.49 -3.80 11.54
CA GLY A 301 -11.90 -3.58 12.87
C GLY A 301 -12.93 -3.05 13.86
N ARG A 302 -13.79 -2.09 13.48
CA ARG A 302 -14.88 -1.60 14.34
C ARG A 302 -15.94 -2.68 14.62
N CYS A 303 -16.31 -3.49 13.61
CA CYS A 303 -17.26 -4.59 13.81
C CYS A 303 -16.72 -5.66 14.77
N VAL A 304 -15.43 -6.00 14.67
CA VAL A 304 -14.74 -6.92 15.58
C VAL A 304 -14.73 -6.35 17.00
N GLY A 305 -14.39 -5.07 17.14
CA GLY A 305 -14.42 -4.39 18.44
C GLY A 305 -15.80 -4.37 19.10
N ALA A 306 -16.85 -4.21 18.29
CA ALA A 306 -18.25 -4.26 18.76
C ALA A 306 -18.71 -5.67 19.14
N GLY A 307 -17.92 -6.71 18.91
CA GLY A 307 -18.26 -8.09 19.22
C GLY A 307 -19.34 -8.69 18.30
N ASP A 308 -19.59 -8.10 17.13
CA ASP A 308 -20.70 -8.49 16.26
C ASP A 308 -20.22 -9.23 14.99
N SER A 309 -20.19 -10.56 15.07
CA SER A 309 -19.81 -11.43 13.96
C SER A 309 -20.75 -11.32 12.74
N GLY A 310 -22.02 -11.02 12.98
CA GLY A 310 -23.01 -10.81 11.91
C GLY A 310 -22.68 -9.59 11.06
N GLN A 311 -22.31 -8.47 11.71
CA GLN A 311 -21.90 -7.25 11.01
C GLN A 311 -20.54 -7.43 10.30
N VAL A 312 -19.59 -8.18 10.87
CA VAL A 312 -18.34 -8.52 10.18
C VAL A 312 -18.66 -9.22 8.86
N ARG A 313 -19.53 -10.24 8.86
CA ARG A 313 -19.93 -10.95 7.62
C ARG A 313 -20.66 -10.04 6.64
N TYR A 314 -21.59 -9.24 7.14
CA TYR A 314 -22.39 -8.32 6.31
C TYR A 314 -21.50 -7.30 5.60
N TYR A 315 -20.63 -6.60 6.35
CA TYR A 315 -19.76 -5.58 5.75
C TYR A 315 -18.65 -6.17 4.88
N THR A 316 -18.12 -7.35 5.22
CA THR A 316 -17.18 -8.06 4.34
C THR A 316 -17.79 -8.30 2.96
N LYS A 317 -19.01 -8.90 2.92
CA LYS A 317 -19.71 -9.14 1.65
C LYS A 317 -20.04 -7.84 0.92
N LYS A 318 -20.51 -6.82 1.64
CA LYS A 318 -20.87 -5.51 1.07
C LYS A 318 -19.68 -4.79 0.46
N LEU A 319 -18.55 -4.72 1.19
CA LEU A 319 -17.34 -4.08 0.71
C LEU A 319 -16.72 -4.85 -0.46
N LEU A 320 -16.67 -6.17 -0.40
CA LEU A 320 -16.23 -7.00 -1.54
C LEU A 320 -17.11 -6.78 -2.77
N LYS A 321 -18.46 -6.75 -2.61
CA LYS A 321 -19.36 -6.47 -3.74
C LYS A 321 -19.10 -5.11 -4.37
N ILE A 322 -18.91 -4.08 -3.56
CA ILE A 322 -18.53 -2.73 -4.06
C ILE A 322 -17.19 -2.79 -4.78
N THR A 323 -16.20 -3.48 -4.21
CA THR A 323 -14.89 -3.63 -4.83
C THR A 323 -14.98 -4.32 -6.18
N TYR A 324 -15.68 -5.46 -6.27
CA TYR A 324 -15.88 -6.17 -7.53
C TYR A 324 -16.53 -5.28 -8.59
N LEU A 325 -17.60 -4.58 -8.23
CA LEU A 325 -18.32 -3.72 -9.16
C LEU A 325 -17.43 -2.58 -9.67
N CYS A 326 -16.77 -1.87 -8.76
CA CYS A 326 -15.93 -0.73 -9.14
C CYS A 326 -14.66 -1.18 -9.89
N THR A 327 -14.02 -2.28 -9.47
CA THR A 327 -12.85 -2.84 -10.18
C THR A 327 -13.25 -3.31 -11.57
N PHE A 328 -14.40 -3.95 -11.71
CA PHE A 328 -14.94 -4.35 -13.02
C PHE A 328 -15.16 -3.13 -13.92
N MET A 329 -15.80 -2.05 -13.42
CA MET A 329 -16.03 -0.84 -14.20
C MET A 329 -14.73 -0.18 -14.66
N VAL A 330 -13.77 0.02 -13.73
CA VAL A 330 -12.50 0.69 -14.05
C VAL A 330 -11.70 -0.12 -15.07
N ASN A 331 -11.55 -1.43 -14.83
CA ASN A 331 -10.78 -2.27 -15.76
C ASN A 331 -11.49 -2.44 -17.11
N SER A 332 -12.83 -2.48 -17.16
CA SER A 332 -13.57 -2.48 -18.42
C SER A 332 -13.28 -1.22 -19.25
N VAL A 333 -13.27 -0.05 -18.60
CA VAL A 333 -12.93 1.21 -19.29
C VAL A 333 -11.49 1.17 -19.82
N ILE A 334 -10.53 0.71 -19.01
CA ILE A 334 -9.14 0.57 -19.45
C ILE A 334 -9.04 -0.35 -20.65
N LEU A 335 -9.70 -1.53 -20.63
CA LEU A 335 -9.65 -2.51 -21.72
C LEU A 335 -10.33 -2.01 -22.99
N LEU A 336 -11.45 -1.31 -22.87
CA LEU A 336 -12.14 -0.70 -24.03
C LEU A 336 -11.29 0.39 -24.68
N CYS A 337 -10.58 1.19 -23.88
CA CYS A 337 -9.71 2.27 -24.37
C CYS A 337 -8.29 1.79 -24.69
N LEU A 338 -7.94 0.53 -24.44
CA LEU A 338 -6.57 0.02 -24.46
C LEU A 338 -5.83 0.32 -25.77
N SER A 339 -6.47 0.07 -26.91
CA SER A 339 -5.85 0.34 -28.21
C SER A 339 -5.54 1.83 -28.42
N TRP A 340 -6.35 2.73 -27.87
CA TRP A 340 -6.10 4.16 -27.93
C TRP A 340 -4.98 4.58 -27.00
N ILE A 341 -4.98 4.04 -25.77
CA ILE A 341 -3.95 4.31 -24.77
C ILE A 341 -2.60 3.88 -25.28
N LEU A 342 -2.47 2.67 -25.83
CA LEU A 342 -1.21 2.16 -26.35
C LEU A 342 -0.66 2.98 -27.54
N LYS A 343 -1.53 3.53 -28.39
CA LYS A 343 -1.10 4.45 -29.47
C LYS A 343 -0.43 5.72 -28.94
N CYS A 344 -0.86 6.22 -27.78
CA CYS A 344 -0.26 7.42 -27.16
C CYS A 344 1.17 7.17 -26.66
N TYR A 345 1.57 5.94 -26.40
CA TYR A 345 2.93 5.61 -25.98
C TYR A 345 3.97 5.60 -27.12
N GLY A 346 3.53 5.58 -28.38
CA GLY A 346 4.47 5.62 -29.53
C GLY A 346 5.44 4.45 -29.62
N LEU A 347 5.02 3.27 -29.18
CA LEU A 347 5.84 2.05 -29.08
C LEU A 347 6.00 1.37 -30.45
N SER A 348 7.02 0.50 -30.56
CA SER A 348 7.14 -0.40 -31.71
C SER A 348 5.93 -1.32 -31.82
N PRO A 349 5.58 -1.82 -33.02
CA PRO A 349 4.45 -2.74 -33.21
C PRO A 349 4.52 -3.98 -32.32
N GLU A 350 5.71 -4.56 -32.16
CA GLU A 350 5.94 -5.73 -31.31
C GLU A 350 5.69 -5.43 -29.84
N THR A 351 6.25 -4.33 -29.33
CA THR A 351 6.03 -3.88 -27.94
C THR A 351 4.57 -3.54 -27.68
N THR A 352 3.89 -2.92 -28.64
CA THR A 352 2.47 -2.59 -28.55
C THR A 352 1.61 -3.85 -28.45
N GLN A 353 1.87 -4.85 -29.32
CA GLN A 353 1.14 -6.11 -29.30
C GLN A 353 1.36 -6.88 -28.01
N LEU A 354 2.60 -6.94 -27.52
CA LEU A 354 2.92 -7.60 -26.26
C LEU A 354 2.26 -6.88 -25.09
N SER A 355 2.35 -5.56 -25.02
CA SER A 355 1.68 -4.75 -23.99
C SER A 355 0.18 -4.98 -23.98
N TYR A 356 -0.45 -5.05 -25.15
CA TYR A 356 -1.88 -5.36 -25.28
C TYR A 356 -2.22 -6.71 -24.65
N ILE A 357 -1.44 -7.77 -24.94
CA ILE A 357 -1.66 -9.10 -24.36
C ILE A 357 -1.48 -9.08 -22.84
N LEU A 358 -0.41 -8.45 -22.33
CA LEU A 358 -0.15 -8.39 -20.90
C LEU A 358 -1.26 -7.68 -20.14
N VAL A 359 -1.72 -6.54 -20.64
CA VAL A 359 -2.82 -5.78 -20.01
C VAL A 359 -4.14 -6.56 -20.09
N MET A 360 -4.43 -7.24 -21.21
CA MET A 360 -5.61 -8.08 -21.32
C MET A 360 -5.61 -9.22 -20.28
N ILE A 361 -4.48 -9.87 -20.09
CA ILE A 361 -4.34 -10.92 -19.07
C ILE A 361 -4.56 -10.35 -17.68
N HIS A 362 -3.84 -9.28 -17.32
CA HIS A 362 -3.89 -8.73 -15.96
C HIS A 362 -5.24 -8.10 -15.65
N ASN A 363 -5.60 -7.03 -16.37
CA ASN A 363 -6.81 -6.26 -16.07
C ASN A 363 -8.08 -7.09 -16.30
N GLY A 364 -8.07 -8.02 -17.27
CA GLY A 364 -9.14 -8.98 -17.47
C GLY A 364 -9.34 -9.91 -16.28
N MET A 365 -8.26 -10.52 -15.77
CA MET A 365 -8.34 -11.41 -14.62
C MET A 365 -8.49 -10.66 -13.29
N ALA A 366 -7.99 -9.42 -13.21
CA ALA A 366 -8.13 -8.58 -12.01
C ALA A 366 -9.59 -8.30 -11.66
N MET A 367 -10.47 -8.18 -12.65
CA MET A 367 -11.92 -8.00 -12.43
C MET A 367 -12.53 -9.08 -11.54
N PHE A 368 -12.03 -10.32 -11.65
CA PHE A 368 -12.60 -11.49 -10.99
C PHE A 368 -11.78 -11.96 -9.78
N LEU A 369 -10.46 -11.83 -9.82
CA LEU A 369 -9.57 -12.43 -8.82
C LEU A 369 -9.03 -11.42 -7.82
N TRP A 370 -8.73 -10.19 -8.24
CA TRP A 370 -8.01 -9.22 -7.42
C TRP A 370 -8.71 -8.87 -6.09
N PRO A 371 -10.05 -8.63 -6.05
CA PRO A 371 -10.74 -8.30 -4.80
C PRO A 371 -10.61 -9.40 -3.74
N ALA A 372 -10.79 -10.65 -4.10
CA ALA A 372 -10.67 -11.76 -3.14
C ALA A 372 -9.20 -12.08 -2.79
N SER A 373 -8.24 -11.83 -3.72
CA SER A 373 -6.81 -12.06 -3.48
C SER A 373 -6.18 -11.03 -2.56
N PHE A 374 -6.60 -9.76 -2.63
CA PHE A 374 -5.90 -8.65 -1.96
C PHE A 374 -6.76 -7.85 -0.98
N VAL A 375 -8.09 -7.76 -1.17
CA VAL A 375 -8.97 -7.03 -0.26
C VAL A 375 -9.47 -7.94 0.87
N LEU A 376 -9.87 -9.17 0.58
CA LEU A 376 -10.33 -10.12 1.58
C LEU A 376 -9.29 -10.41 2.69
N PRO A 377 -7.97 -10.55 2.42
CA PRO A 377 -6.98 -10.70 3.47
C PRO A 377 -6.97 -9.57 4.52
N ASN A 378 -7.37 -8.35 4.15
CA ASN A 378 -7.44 -7.24 5.11
C ASN A 378 -8.59 -7.42 6.12
N MET A 379 -9.66 -8.11 5.73
CA MET A 379 -10.68 -8.56 6.68
C MET A 379 -10.09 -9.55 7.69
N LEU A 380 -9.30 -10.54 7.23
CA LEU A 380 -8.63 -11.50 8.11
C LEU A 380 -7.64 -10.80 9.06
N ARG A 381 -6.87 -9.82 8.56
CA ARG A 381 -5.98 -9.01 9.40
C ARG A 381 -6.75 -8.21 10.45
N ALA A 382 -7.88 -7.61 10.08
CA ALA A 382 -8.76 -6.91 11.02
C ALA A 382 -9.39 -7.83 12.08
N CYS A 383 -9.46 -9.15 11.79
CA CYS A 383 -9.85 -10.22 12.71
C CYS A 383 -8.65 -10.88 13.43
N ASN A 384 -7.47 -10.25 13.43
CA ASN A 384 -6.23 -10.73 14.05
C ASN A 384 -5.65 -12.04 13.45
N ASP A 385 -6.14 -12.50 12.29
CA ASP A 385 -5.65 -13.71 11.58
C ASP A 385 -4.47 -13.38 10.64
N VAL A 386 -3.49 -12.66 11.18
CA VAL A 386 -2.39 -12.07 10.41
C VAL A 386 -1.29 -13.08 10.04
N ARG A 387 -1.06 -14.09 10.88
CA ARG A 387 -0.04 -15.11 10.60
C ARG A 387 -0.42 -15.94 9.39
N PHE A 388 -1.70 -16.31 9.27
CA PHE A 388 -2.19 -17.05 8.12
C PHE A 388 -2.02 -16.25 6.82
N THR A 389 -2.41 -14.96 6.83
CA THR A 389 -2.27 -14.11 5.63
C THR A 389 -0.81 -13.96 5.23
N MET A 390 0.09 -13.74 6.18
CA MET A 390 1.52 -13.61 5.93
C MET A 390 2.12 -14.89 5.32
N VAL A 391 1.96 -16.04 6.00
CA VAL A 391 2.54 -17.29 5.55
C VAL A 391 2.03 -17.70 4.17
N LEU A 392 0.72 -17.56 3.96
CA LEU A 392 0.10 -17.88 2.66
C LEU A 392 0.63 -17.00 1.55
N SER A 393 0.70 -15.67 1.80
CA SER A 393 1.15 -14.71 0.80
C SER A 393 2.62 -14.89 0.44
N ILE A 394 3.47 -15.21 1.44
CA ILE A 394 4.89 -15.51 1.22
C ILE A 394 5.04 -16.79 0.40
N PHE A 395 4.35 -17.85 0.80
CA PHE A 395 4.36 -19.12 0.06
C PHE A 395 3.91 -18.93 -1.39
N SER A 396 2.80 -18.24 -1.59
CA SER A 396 2.24 -17.95 -2.89
C SER A 396 3.20 -17.17 -3.79
N MET A 397 3.87 -16.15 -3.22
CA MET A 397 4.86 -15.34 -3.94
C MET A 397 6.04 -16.19 -4.44
N PHE A 398 6.61 -17.02 -3.57
CA PHE A 398 7.79 -17.81 -3.96
C PHE A 398 7.44 -18.96 -4.90
N VAL A 399 6.38 -19.70 -4.62
CA VAL A 399 6.02 -20.89 -5.42
C VAL A 399 5.33 -20.50 -6.72
N PHE A 400 4.22 -19.74 -6.61
CA PHE A 400 3.40 -19.46 -7.80
C PHE A 400 3.94 -18.28 -8.59
N ARG A 401 4.30 -17.17 -7.95
CA ARG A 401 4.71 -15.97 -8.69
C ARG A 401 6.14 -16.07 -9.22
N ILE A 402 7.11 -16.44 -8.40
CA ILE A 402 8.52 -16.55 -8.81
C ILE A 402 8.78 -17.91 -9.47
N GLY A 403 8.41 -19.02 -8.84
CA GLY A 403 8.68 -20.37 -9.33
C GLY A 403 8.04 -20.62 -10.69
N PHE A 404 6.73 -20.35 -10.83
CA PHE A 404 6.07 -20.53 -12.13
C PHE A 404 6.48 -19.47 -13.18
N SER A 405 6.89 -18.26 -12.76
CA SER A 405 7.50 -17.30 -13.69
C SER A 405 8.77 -17.87 -14.33
N TYR A 406 9.60 -18.54 -13.57
CA TYR A 406 10.77 -19.21 -14.10
C TYR A 406 10.41 -20.40 -15.00
N ILE A 407 9.47 -21.25 -14.56
CA ILE A 407 9.04 -22.42 -15.34
C ILE A 407 8.38 -21.98 -16.66
N ILE A 408 7.35 -21.13 -16.60
CA ILE A 408 6.56 -20.78 -17.78
C ILE A 408 7.30 -19.71 -18.62
N GLY A 409 7.87 -18.70 -17.96
CA GLY A 409 8.56 -17.61 -18.67
C GLY A 409 9.88 -18.01 -19.27
N VAL A 410 10.76 -18.68 -18.49
CA VAL A 410 12.12 -19.03 -18.91
C VAL A 410 12.15 -20.41 -19.57
N ASN A 411 11.77 -21.48 -18.85
CA ASN A 411 11.95 -22.85 -19.34
C ASN A 411 11.02 -23.20 -20.53
N MET A 412 9.77 -22.72 -20.50
CA MET A 412 8.82 -22.94 -21.59
C MET A 412 8.92 -21.88 -22.70
N GLY A 413 9.71 -20.81 -22.48
CA GLY A 413 9.99 -19.80 -23.52
C GLY A 413 8.86 -18.78 -23.76
N TYR A 414 7.84 -18.67 -22.89
CA TYR A 414 6.74 -17.72 -23.07
C TYR A 414 7.12 -16.28 -22.68
N GLY A 415 8.32 -16.02 -22.17
CA GLY A 415 8.79 -14.67 -21.82
C GLY A 415 7.89 -13.97 -20.82
N ALA A 416 7.64 -12.66 -21.02
CA ALA A 416 6.81 -11.86 -20.13
C ALA A 416 5.37 -12.40 -20.04
N ILE A 417 4.81 -12.96 -21.09
CA ILE A 417 3.46 -13.57 -21.05
C ILE A 417 3.43 -14.69 -20.01
N GLY A 418 4.45 -15.56 -19.99
CA GLY A 418 4.55 -16.64 -19.00
C GLY A 418 4.63 -16.13 -17.56
N VAL A 419 5.35 -15.03 -17.34
CA VAL A 419 5.46 -14.37 -16.04
C VAL A 419 4.09 -13.80 -15.58
N TRP A 420 3.34 -13.20 -16.46
CA TRP A 420 2.03 -12.65 -16.16
C TRP A 420 0.97 -13.75 -15.95
N ILE A 421 1.08 -14.87 -16.65
CA ILE A 421 0.28 -16.06 -16.36
C ILE A 421 0.58 -16.61 -14.96
N ALA A 422 1.86 -16.70 -14.58
CA ALA A 422 2.25 -17.11 -13.23
C ALA A 422 1.67 -16.21 -12.14
N MET A 423 1.57 -14.91 -12.41
CA MET A 423 0.90 -13.95 -11.53
C MET A 423 -0.60 -14.26 -11.38
N VAL A 424 -1.29 -14.64 -12.44
CA VAL A 424 -2.71 -15.03 -12.38
C VAL A 424 -2.87 -16.33 -11.57
N LEU A 425 -1.96 -17.30 -11.74
CA LEU A 425 -1.94 -18.53 -10.93
C LEU A 425 -1.75 -18.24 -9.44
N ASP A 426 -0.85 -17.31 -9.09
CA ASP A 426 -0.68 -16.79 -7.72
C ASP A 426 -2.03 -16.26 -7.17
N TRP A 427 -2.75 -15.46 -7.95
CA TRP A 427 -4.05 -14.92 -7.53
C TRP A 427 -5.11 -16.00 -7.35
N ILE A 428 -5.20 -16.97 -8.25
CA ILE A 428 -6.15 -18.08 -8.13
C ILE A 428 -5.89 -18.85 -6.84
N PHE A 429 -4.64 -19.21 -6.57
CA PHE A 429 -4.26 -19.90 -5.32
C PHE A 429 -4.65 -19.08 -4.09
N ARG A 430 -4.35 -17.78 -4.07
CA ARG A 430 -4.72 -16.87 -2.99
C ARG A 430 -6.23 -16.80 -2.79
N VAL A 431 -7.01 -16.67 -3.87
CA VAL A 431 -8.49 -16.66 -3.80
C VAL A 431 -9.00 -17.93 -3.15
N ILE A 432 -8.56 -19.11 -3.61
CA ILE A 432 -9.00 -20.40 -3.07
C ILE A 432 -8.72 -20.45 -1.56
N CYS A 433 -7.51 -20.11 -1.14
CA CYS A 433 -7.11 -20.21 0.26
C CYS A 433 -7.79 -19.17 1.15
N PHE A 434 -7.87 -17.89 0.73
CA PHE A 434 -8.50 -16.83 1.54
C PHE A 434 -10.02 -17.00 1.61
N VAL A 435 -10.68 -17.39 0.53
CA VAL A 435 -12.12 -17.66 0.54
C VAL A 435 -12.42 -18.89 1.41
N SER A 436 -11.64 -19.97 1.29
CA SER A 436 -11.79 -21.15 2.15
C SER A 436 -11.59 -20.78 3.63
N ARG A 437 -10.58 -19.95 3.95
CA ARG A 437 -10.35 -19.46 5.32
C ARG A 437 -11.52 -18.63 5.84
N TYR A 438 -12.08 -17.76 5.01
CA TYR A 438 -13.25 -16.96 5.36
C TYR A 438 -14.50 -17.84 5.59
N LEU A 439 -14.76 -18.81 4.69
CA LEU A 439 -15.92 -19.69 4.78
C LEU A 439 -15.84 -20.67 5.95
N SER A 440 -14.64 -21.14 6.32
CA SER A 440 -14.42 -22.02 7.47
C SER A 440 -14.77 -21.36 8.81
N GLY A 441 -14.89 -20.03 8.86
CA GLY A 441 -15.18 -19.30 10.08
C GLY A 441 -14.04 -19.25 11.10
N HIS A 442 -12.85 -19.73 10.76
CA HIS A 442 -11.70 -19.75 11.69
C HIS A 442 -11.32 -18.36 12.22
N TRP A 443 -11.55 -17.31 11.40
CA TRP A 443 -11.35 -15.92 11.78
C TRP A 443 -12.20 -15.49 13.01
N LEU A 444 -13.32 -16.15 13.29
CA LEU A 444 -14.11 -15.91 14.50
C LEU A 444 -13.29 -16.19 15.76
N LYS A 445 -12.54 -17.31 15.76
CA LYS A 445 -11.69 -17.68 16.88
C LYS A 445 -10.55 -16.70 17.10
N THR A 446 -9.89 -16.24 16.02
CA THR A 446 -8.79 -15.27 16.12
C THR A 446 -9.28 -13.87 16.51
N ALA A 447 -10.50 -13.51 16.12
CA ALA A 447 -11.16 -12.28 16.54
C ALA A 447 -11.75 -12.33 17.96
N GLY A 448 -11.80 -13.50 18.60
CA GLY A 448 -12.48 -13.70 19.90
C GLY A 448 -14.00 -13.53 19.82
N LEU A 449 -14.61 -13.83 18.67
CA LEU A 449 -16.02 -13.68 18.41
C LEU A 449 -16.77 -15.01 18.52
N GLN A 450 -18.02 -14.97 19.01
CA GLN A 450 -18.92 -16.10 18.93
C GLN A 450 -19.63 -16.13 17.58
N ASP A 451 -19.96 -17.33 17.09
CA ASP A 451 -20.73 -17.50 15.85
C ASP A 451 -22.21 -17.24 16.13
N ASN A 452 -22.67 -16.06 15.79
CA ASN A 452 -24.09 -15.70 15.85
C ASN A 452 -24.72 -15.96 14.47
N ARG A 453 -24.73 -17.23 14.01
CA ARG A 453 -25.48 -17.63 12.82
C ARG A 453 -26.96 -17.62 13.06
#